data_3562f9966db9881650f4bcaedf221bf4
#
_entry.id   3562f9966db9881650f4bcaedf221bf4
#
_cell.length_a   1.000
_cell.length_b   1.000
_cell.length_c   1.000
_cell.angle_alpha   90.00
_cell.angle_beta   90.00
_cell.angle_gamma   90.00
#
_symmetry.space_group_name_H-M   'P 1'
#
loop_
_entity.id
_entity.type
_entity.pdbx_description
1 polymer ?
#
loop_
_entity_poly.entity_id
_entity_poly.type
_entity_poly.pdbx_seq_one_letter_code
_entity_poly.pdbx_strand_id
1 'polypeptide(L)'
;PSAGTVEVFGKPLTGINRRAGYLFQGDALLPWRNARENVAAGLIFHGRPRATARAEADEWLGRVGLGAAAERYPHQLSGGMKKRVALAQMLALKPEILLMDEPFSALDVQTRSLMENELLALWSAKRRAVVFITHDLEEAIALGDRVVVMSAGPASRPVGEFVIDLPRPRDVAEIRMTPAFVDLHREIWQLLKGEVQKAYAAGAEART
;
A
#
# COMPACT_ATOMS: atom_id res chain seq x y z
N PRO A 1 5.79 15.25 14.00
CA PRO A 1 7.23 15.32 13.81
C PRO A 1 7.92 15.92 15.02
N SER A 2 9.17 15.53 15.29
CA SER A 2 9.96 16.11 16.37
C SER A 2 10.46 17.52 16.01
N ALA A 3 10.55 17.81 14.71
CA ALA A 3 10.90 19.11 14.13
C ALA A 3 10.33 19.22 12.70
N GLY A 4 10.30 20.44 12.18
CA GLY A 4 9.78 20.71 10.85
C GLY A 4 8.26 20.82 10.77
N THR A 5 7.75 20.99 9.56
CA THR A 5 6.31 21.14 9.25
C THR A 5 5.87 20.06 8.28
N VAL A 6 4.62 19.63 8.39
CA VAL A 6 3.97 18.77 7.41
C VAL A 6 2.85 19.56 6.77
N GLU A 7 2.85 19.63 5.45
CA GLU A 7 1.80 20.29 4.69
C GLU A 7 1.06 19.29 3.81
N VAL A 8 -0.25 19.46 3.71
CA VAL A 8 -1.11 18.66 2.86
C VAL A 8 -1.92 19.59 1.96
N PHE A 9 -1.73 19.48 0.65
CA PHE A 9 -2.33 20.38 -0.34
C PHE A 9 -2.05 21.87 -0.04
N GLY A 10 -0.81 22.19 0.33
CA GLY A 10 -0.34 23.55 0.62
C GLY A 10 -0.85 24.14 1.94
N LYS A 11 -1.40 23.31 2.84
CA LYS A 11 -1.87 23.73 4.17
C LYS A 11 -1.16 22.94 5.26
N PRO A 12 -0.72 23.59 6.34
CA PRO A 12 -0.16 22.90 7.49
C PRO A 12 -1.14 21.85 8.04
N LEU A 13 -0.63 20.64 8.27
CA LEU A 13 -1.42 19.56 8.86
C LEU A 13 -1.47 19.71 10.36
N THR A 14 -2.67 20.00 10.89
CA THR A 14 -2.95 20.03 12.32
C THR A 14 -3.96 18.94 12.67
N GLY A 15 -3.55 17.98 13.53
CA GLY A 15 -4.40 16.87 13.93
C GLY A 15 -4.57 15.77 12.88
N ILE A 16 -5.76 15.15 12.84
CA ILE A 16 -6.02 13.98 11.99
C ILE A 16 -6.35 14.41 10.57
N ASN A 17 -5.62 13.86 9.60
CA ASN A 17 -5.92 14.06 8.19
C ASN A 17 -7.10 13.19 7.72
N ARG A 18 -8.31 13.74 7.69
CA ARG A 18 -9.52 13.04 7.25
C ARG A 18 -9.59 12.79 5.74
N ARG A 19 -8.66 13.36 4.95
CA ARG A 19 -8.57 13.15 3.50
C ARG A 19 -7.68 11.97 3.14
N ALA A 20 -6.95 11.41 4.12
CA ALA A 20 -6.06 10.27 3.94
C ALA A 20 -6.73 8.96 4.39
N GLY A 21 -6.59 7.93 3.56
CA GLY A 21 -6.78 6.54 3.95
C GLY A 21 -5.43 5.93 4.31
N TYR A 22 -5.38 5.17 5.39
CA TYR A 22 -4.16 4.51 5.85
C TYR A 22 -4.37 2.99 5.87
N LEU A 23 -3.46 2.27 5.24
CA LEU A 23 -3.35 0.82 5.31
C LEU A 23 -2.13 0.46 6.15
N PHE A 24 -2.36 -0.10 7.33
CA PHE A 24 -1.30 -0.54 8.23
C PHE A 24 -0.61 -1.82 7.73
N GLN A 25 0.62 -2.05 8.17
CA GLN A 25 1.31 -3.32 7.97
C GLN A 25 0.52 -4.50 8.56
N GLY A 26 -0.06 -4.33 9.75
CA GLY A 26 -1.06 -5.25 10.32
C GLY A 26 -2.46 -5.03 9.75
N ASP A 27 -3.32 -6.06 9.81
CA ASP A 27 -4.63 -6.06 9.14
C ASP A 27 -5.62 -5.03 9.71
N ALA A 28 -5.47 -4.63 10.97
CA ALA A 28 -6.33 -3.67 11.70
C ALA A 28 -7.85 -3.92 11.56
N LEU A 29 -8.26 -5.19 11.36
CA LEU A 29 -9.66 -5.57 11.27
C LEU A 29 -10.30 -5.69 12.66
N LEU A 30 -11.57 -5.33 12.76
CA LEU A 30 -12.38 -5.50 13.96
C LEU A 30 -12.74 -6.99 14.13
N PRO A 31 -12.20 -7.71 15.14
CA PRO A 31 -12.33 -9.16 15.23
C PRO A 31 -13.75 -9.66 15.47
N TRP A 32 -14.64 -8.82 16.00
CA TRP A 32 -16.07 -9.11 16.26
C TRP A 32 -16.99 -8.77 15.10
N ARG A 33 -16.45 -8.34 13.95
CA ARG A 33 -17.19 -8.05 12.71
C ARG A 33 -16.75 -8.98 11.60
N ASN A 34 -17.68 -9.40 10.75
CA ASN A 34 -17.34 -10.13 9.54
C ASN A 34 -16.68 -9.21 8.48
N ALA A 35 -16.23 -9.78 7.36
CA ALA A 35 -15.52 -9.03 6.31
C ALA A 35 -16.36 -7.86 5.76
N ARG A 36 -17.64 -8.10 5.43
CA ARG A 36 -18.57 -7.06 4.97
C ARG A 36 -18.71 -5.93 5.99
N GLU A 37 -18.91 -6.27 7.24
CA GLU A 37 -19.07 -5.30 8.32
C GLU A 37 -17.80 -4.50 8.60
N ASN A 38 -16.64 -5.11 8.44
CA ASN A 38 -15.35 -4.40 8.51
C ASN A 38 -15.25 -3.35 7.42
N VAL A 39 -15.54 -3.70 6.15
CA VAL A 39 -15.51 -2.74 5.04
C VAL A 39 -16.58 -1.66 5.22
N ALA A 40 -17.81 -2.03 5.59
CA ALA A 40 -18.91 -1.10 5.78
C ALA A 40 -18.70 -0.13 6.97
N ALA A 41 -17.91 -0.51 7.97
CA ALA A 41 -17.73 0.27 9.19
C ALA A 41 -17.24 1.70 8.90
N GLY A 42 -16.20 1.85 8.09
CA GLY A 42 -15.67 3.14 7.70
C GLY A 42 -16.72 4.01 7.00
N LEU A 43 -17.49 3.44 6.09
CA LEU A 43 -18.56 4.13 5.37
C LEU A 43 -19.66 4.62 6.33
N ILE A 44 -20.06 3.79 7.29
CA ILE A 44 -21.06 4.14 8.31
C ILE A 44 -20.55 5.27 9.20
N PHE A 45 -19.30 5.23 9.63
CA PHE A 45 -18.68 6.31 10.44
C PHE A 45 -18.58 7.64 9.66
N HIS A 46 -18.57 7.58 8.32
CA HIS A 46 -18.65 8.76 7.45
C HIS A 46 -20.11 9.14 7.09
N GLY A 47 -21.10 8.62 7.82
CA GLY A 47 -22.50 9.01 7.68
C GLY A 47 -23.28 8.30 6.59
N ARG A 48 -22.74 7.24 5.94
CA ARG A 48 -23.50 6.46 4.97
C ARG A 48 -24.59 5.62 5.66
N PRO A 49 -25.82 5.56 5.11
CA PRO A 49 -26.86 4.64 5.60
C PRO A 49 -26.35 3.20 5.59
N ARG A 50 -26.71 2.42 6.61
CA ARG A 50 -26.24 1.03 6.77
C ARG A 50 -26.47 0.14 5.56
N ALA A 51 -27.64 0.23 4.93
CA ALA A 51 -27.96 -0.56 3.74
C ALA A 51 -27.04 -0.24 2.58
N THR A 52 -26.83 1.06 2.29
CA THR A 52 -25.94 1.53 1.23
C THR A 52 -24.48 1.13 1.52
N ALA A 53 -24.03 1.31 2.78
CA ALA A 53 -22.66 0.94 3.17
C ALA A 53 -22.40 -0.56 3.01
N ARG A 54 -23.37 -1.42 3.29
CA ARG A 54 -23.26 -2.87 3.08
C ARG A 54 -23.20 -3.23 1.60
N ALA A 55 -24.02 -2.62 0.76
CA ALA A 55 -23.96 -2.84 -0.69
C ALA A 55 -22.63 -2.40 -1.30
N GLU A 56 -22.13 -1.21 -0.92
CA GLU A 56 -20.80 -0.74 -1.33
C GLU A 56 -19.68 -1.68 -0.82
N ALA A 57 -19.83 -2.22 0.39
CA ALA A 57 -18.88 -3.19 0.95
C ALA A 57 -18.85 -4.50 0.16
N ASP A 58 -20.00 -5.01 -0.27
CA ASP A 58 -20.08 -6.22 -1.10
C ASP A 58 -19.44 -6.01 -2.47
N GLU A 59 -19.64 -4.84 -3.09
CA GLU A 59 -18.97 -4.47 -4.33
C GLU A 59 -17.43 -4.49 -4.16
N TRP A 60 -16.93 -3.85 -3.11
CA TRP A 60 -15.49 -3.82 -2.85
C TRP A 60 -14.91 -5.20 -2.52
N LEU A 61 -15.64 -6.03 -1.75
CA LEU A 61 -15.21 -7.41 -1.49
C LEU A 61 -15.20 -8.24 -2.80
N GLY A 62 -16.14 -8.00 -3.71
CA GLY A 62 -16.11 -8.60 -5.05
C GLY A 62 -14.86 -8.22 -5.83
N ARG A 63 -14.47 -6.93 -5.84
CA ARG A 63 -13.29 -6.40 -6.52
C ARG A 63 -11.98 -7.01 -6.01
N VAL A 64 -11.87 -7.25 -4.70
CA VAL A 64 -10.70 -7.91 -4.11
C VAL A 64 -10.81 -9.45 -4.07
N GLY A 65 -11.78 -10.04 -4.81
CA GLY A 65 -11.95 -11.49 -4.92
C GLY A 65 -12.42 -12.17 -3.64
N LEU A 66 -13.17 -11.47 -2.77
CA LEU A 66 -13.65 -11.97 -1.49
C LEU A 66 -15.17 -11.97 -1.34
N GLY A 67 -15.94 -11.85 -2.43
CA GLY A 67 -17.41 -11.83 -2.37
C GLY A 67 -18.00 -13.03 -1.64
N ALA A 68 -17.49 -14.25 -1.89
CA ALA A 68 -17.94 -15.48 -1.22
C ALA A 68 -17.50 -15.56 0.28
N ALA A 69 -16.61 -14.68 0.74
CA ALA A 69 -16.11 -14.66 2.10
C ALA A 69 -16.67 -13.47 2.93
N ALA A 70 -17.67 -12.76 2.40
CA ALA A 70 -18.22 -11.55 3.01
C ALA A 70 -18.72 -11.74 4.45
N GLU A 71 -19.25 -12.90 4.77
CA GLU A 71 -19.77 -13.25 6.10
C GLU A 71 -18.73 -13.86 7.04
N ARG A 72 -17.50 -14.09 6.58
CA ARG A 72 -16.44 -14.68 7.42
C ARG A 72 -15.87 -13.65 8.38
N TYR A 73 -15.58 -14.08 9.59
CA TYR A 73 -14.91 -13.28 10.62
C TYR A 73 -13.38 -13.31 10.41
N PRO A 74 -12.61 -12.33 10.92
CA PRO A 74 -11.16 -12.29 10.75
C PRO A 74 -10.42 -13.57 11.14
N HIS A 75 -10.85 -14.28 12.17
CA HIS A 75 -10.25 -15.55 12.57
C HIS A 75 -10.49 -16.71 11.57
N GLN A 76 -11.44 -16.54 10.64
CA GLN A 76 -11.76 -17.51 9.59
C GLN A 76 -11.09 -17.17 8.24
N LEU A 77 -10.31 -16.08 8.19
CA LEU A 77 -9.64 -15.59 7.01
C LEU A 77 -8.14 -15.89 7.09
N SER A 78 -7.53 -16.25 5.95
CA SER A 78 -6.08 -16.29 5.85
C SER A 78 -5.46 -14.88 5.96
N GLY A 79 -4.15 -14.78 6.20
CA GLY A 79 -3.44 -13.49 6.25
C GLY A 79 -3.67 -12.65 4.98
N GLY A 80 -3.51 -13.26 3.81
CA GLY A 80 -3.77 -12.58 2.53
C GLY A 80 -5.24 -12.16 2.35
N MET A 81 -6.21 -12.94 2.83
CA MET A 81 -7.61 -12.53 2.81
C MET A 81 -7.87 -11.35 3.74
N LYS A 82 -7.31 -11.34 4.94
CA LYS A 82 -7.42 -10.20 5.87
C LYS A 82 -6.85 -8.92 5.25
N LYS A 83 -5.68 -9.02 4.62
CA LYS A 83 -5.04 -7.89 3.95
C LYS A 83 -5.92 -7.33 2.84
N ARG A 84 -6.56 -8.19 2.04
CA ARG A 84 -7.52 -7.78 0.99
C ARG A 84 -8.78 -7.13 1.57
N VAL A 85 -9.29 -7.60 2.72
CA VAL A 85 -10.40 -6.92 3.42
C VAL A 85 -9.98 -5.54 3.89
N ALA A 86 -8.80 -5.40 4.49
CA ALA A 86 -8.27 -4.11 4.94
C ALA A 86 -8.07 -3.13 3.77
N LEU A 87 -7.58 -3.63 2.63
CA LEU A 87 -7.45 -2.83 1.40
C LEU A 87 -8.84 -2.36 0.90
N ALA A 88 -9.83 -3.26 0.83
CA ALA A 88 -11.20 -2.92 0.46
C ALA A 88 -11.81 -1.88 1.42
N GLN A 89 -11.57 -2.02 2.73
CA GLN A 89 -12.02 -1.07 3.76
C GLN A 89 -11.47 0.34 3.53
N MET A 90 -10.18 0.47 3.23
CA MET A 90 -9.55 1.75 2.95
C MET A 90 -10.04 2.34 1.62
N LEU A 91 -10.08 1.54 0.55
CA LEU A 91 -10.43 2.02 -0.79
C LEU A 91 -11.91 2.40 -0.91
N ALA A 92 -12.81 1.75 -0.17
CA ALA A 92 -14.24 2.06 -0.14
C ALA A 92 -14.50 3.52 0.30
N LEU A 93 -13.67 4.07 1.16
CA LEU A 93 -13.76 5.46 1.61
C LEU A 93 -13.39 6.47 0.52
N LYS A 94 -12.79 6.02 -0.58
CA LYS A 94 -12.35 6.85 -1.71
C LYS A 94 -11.49 8.04 -1.27
N PRO A 95 -10.46 7.85 -0.43
CA PRO A 95 -9.65 8.94 0.12
C PRO A 95 -8.89 9.67 -1.00
N GLU A 96 -8.49 10.91 -0.74
CA GLU A 96 -7.70 11.72 -1.68
C GLU A 96 -6.20 11.38 -1.62
N ILE A 97 -5.75 10.89 -0.48
CA ILE A 97 -4.38 10.43 -0.24
C ILE A 97 -4.45 8.98 0.24
N LEU A 98 -3.64 8.13 -0.34
CA LEU A 98 -3.44 6.73 0.07
C LEU A 98 -2.07 6.61 0.74
N LEU A 99 -2.06 6.20 2.00
CA LEU A 99 -0.84 5.88 2.74
C LEU A 99 -0.84 4.37 2.99
N MET A 100 0.12 3.66 2.41
CA MET A 100 0.14 2.20 2.44
C MET A 100 1.49 1.69 2.93
N ASP A 101 1.45 0.86 3.96
CA ASP A 101 2.61 0.25 4.58
C ASP A 101 2.60 -1.26 4.30
N GLU A 102 3.49 -1.72 3.43
CA GLU A 102 3.62 -3.09 2.94
C GLU A 102 2.27 -3.75 2.56
N PRO A 103 1.49 -3.14 1.65
CA PRO A 103 0.10 -3.57 1.38
C PRO A 103 -0.01 -4.98 0.81
N PHE A 104 1.03 -5.48 0.14
CA PHE A 104 0.98 -6.75 -0.58
C PHE A 104 1.89 -7.84 0.00
N SER A 105 2.61 -7.56 1.11
CA SER A 105 3.62 -8.48 1.69
C SER A 105 3.08 -9.86 2.10
N ALA A 106 1.79 -9.95 2.45
CA ALA A 106 1.14 -11.19 2.87
C ALA A 106 0.41 -11.94 1.73
N LEU A 107 0.55 -11.48 0.48
CA LEU A 107 -0.13 -12.06 -0.68
C LEU A 107 0.78 -13.01 -1.44
N ASP A 108 0.19 -14.08 -1.98
CA ASP A 108 0.85 -14.92 -2.98
C ASP A 108 1.06 -14.14 -4.28
N VAL A 109 1.99 -14.61 -5.12
CA VAL A 109 2.44 -13.90 -6.34
C VAL A 109 1.28 -13.56 -7.27
N GLN A 110 0.33 -14.48 -7.49
CA GLN A 110 -0.78 -14.27 -8.44
C GLN A 110 -1.77 -13.23 -7.88
N THR A 111 -2.15 -13.39 -6.61
CA THR A 111 -3.05 -12.45 -5.92
C THR A 111 -2.41 -11.07 -5.82
N ARG A 112 -1.10 -10.98 -5.58
CA ARG A 112 -0.35 -9.73 -5.53
C ARG A 112 -0.46 -8.98 -6.84
N SER A 113 -0.13 -9.60 -7.97
CA SER A 113 -0.21 -8.97 -9.29
C SER A 113 -1.62 -8.48 -9.64
N LEU A 114 -2.66 -9.23 -9.26
CA LEU A 114 -4.05 -8.79 -9.42
C LEU A 114 -4.36 -7.55 -8.59
N MET A 115 -3.91 -7.49 -7.34
CA MET A 115 -4.16 -6.35 -6.45
C MET A 115 -3.36 -5.12 -6.84
N GLU A 116 -2.15 -5.29 -7.32
CA GLU A 116 -1.31 -4.22 -7.89
C GLU A 116 -1.98 -3.59 -9.11
N ASN A 117 -2.47 -4.41 -10.05
CA ASN A 117 -3.20 -3.95 -11.23
C ASN A 117 -4.54 -3.27 -10.85
N GLU A 118 -5.28 -3.78 -9.86
CA GLU A 118 -6.47 -3.13 -9.35
C GLU A 118 -6.16 -1.74 -8.75
N LEU A 119 -5.07 -1.62 -8.00
CA LEU A 119 -4.62 -0.34 -7.47
C LEU A 119 -4.27 0.66 -8.59
N LEU A 120 -3.56 0.21 -9.62
CA LEU A 120 -3.23 1.02 -10.79
C LEU A 120 -4.49 1.47 -11.55
N ALA A 121 -5.47 0.60 -11.72
CA ALA A 121 -6.75 0.93 -12.36
C ALA A 121 -7.52 1.98 -11.57
N LEU A 122 -7.58 1.84 -10.24
CA LEU A 122 -8.21 2.81 -9.35
C LEU A 122 -7.50 4.17 -9.37
N TRP A 123 -6.18 4.16 -9.42
CA TRP A 123 -5.39 5.38 -9.54
C TRP A 123 -5.60 6.07 -10.89
N SER A 124 -5.65 5.30 -11.97
CA SER A 124 -5.86 5.82 -13.34
C SER A 124 -7.23 6.47 -13.51
N ALA A 125 -8.26 5.90 -12.90
CA ALA A 125 -9.62 6.42 -12.94
C ALA A 125 -9.76 7.78 -12.23
N LYS A 126 -9.00 7.99 -11.17
CA LYS A 126 -8.99 9.26 -10.41
C LYS A 126 -7.62 9.45 -9.78
N ARG A 127 -6.77 10.23 -10.43
CA ARG A 127 -5.40 10.49 -9.93
C ARG A 127 -5.42 10.99 -8.50
N ARG A 128 -4.78 10.24 -7.61
CA ARG A 128 -4.68 10.51 -6.17
C ARG A 128 -3.22 10.52 -5.77
N ALA A 129 -2.91 11.22 -4.69
CA ALA A 129 -1.58 11.10 -4.09
C ALA A 129 -1.47 9.74 -3.39
N VAL A 130 -0.39 9.01 -3.67
CA VAL A 130 -0.12 7.71 -3.05
C VAL A 130 1.27 7.76 -2.45
N VAL A 131 1.39 7.42 -1.17
CA VAL A 131 2.66 7.10 -0.51
C VAL A 131 2.63 5.61 -0.18
N PHE A 132 3.59 4.90 -0.72
CA PHE A 132 3.65 3.46 -0.68
C PHE A 132 4.99 3.04 -0.08
N ILE A 133 4.96 2.28 1.00
CA ILE A 133 6.16 1.74 1.64
C ILE A 133 6.22 0.26 1.31
N THR A 134 7.32 -0.20 0.77
CA THR A 134 7.58 -1.60 0.48
C THR A 134 9.07 -1.91 0.59
N HIS A 135 9.39 -3.15 0.90
CA HIS A 135 10.75 -3.69 0.79
C HIS A 135 10.97 -4.43 -0.55
N ASP A 136 9.95 -4.51 -1.40
CA ASP A 136 10.01 -5.13 -2.72
C ASP A 136 10.31 -4.05 -3.77
N LEU A 137 11.51 -4.13 -4.37
CA LEU A 137 11.95 -3.17 -5.36
C LEU A 137 11.13 -3.24 -6.66
N GLU A 138 10.66 -4.43 -7.03
CA GLU A 138 9.84 -4.58 -8.22
C GLU A 138 8.48 -3.92 -8.04
N GLU A 139 7.86 -4.05 -6.86
CA GLU A 139 6.63 -3.31 -6.53
C GLU A 139 6.85 -1.80 -6.61
N ALA A 140 7.95 -1.29 -6.02
CA ALA A 140 8.24 0.13 -6.03
C ALA A 140 8.36 0.71 -7.43
N ILE A 141 9.04 0.00 -8.35
CA ILE A 141 9.22 0.43 -9.74
C ILE A 141 7.93 0.27 -10.55
N ALA A 142 7.23 -0.86 -10.41
CA ALA A 142 6.02 -1.13 -11.19
C ALA A 142 4.90 -0.12 -10.89
N LEU A 143 4.74 0.26 -9.63
CA LEU A 143 3.62 1.09 -9.15
C LEU A 143 3.96 2.58 -9.09
N GLY A 144 5.19 2.92 -8.69
CA GLY A 144 5.60 4.30 -8.40
C GLY A 144 5.82 5.18 -9.65
N ASP A 145 5.69 6.48 -9.49
CA ASP A 145 6.21 7.47 -10.41
C ASP A 145 7.57 7.99 -9.91
N ARG A 146 7.87 7.74 -8.63
CA ARG A 146 9.11 8.11 -7.95
C ARG A 146 9.42 7.10 -6.85
N VAL A 147 10.66 6.64 -6.81
CA VAL A 147 11.17 5.74 -5.77
C VAL A 147 12.19 6.47 -4.92
N VAL A 148 12.00 6.45 -3.61
CA VAL A 148 12.96 7.00 -2.63
C VAL A 148 13.56 5.86 -1.84
N VAL A 149 14.87 5.71 -1.91
CA VAL A 149 15.61 4.71 -1.14
C VAL A 149 16.01 5.29 0.20
N MET A 150 15.69 4.57 1.27
CA MET A 150 16.04 4.95 2.64
C MET A 150 17.33 4.25 3.08
N SER A 151 18.16 4.94 3.85
CA SER A 151 19.37 4.34 4.43
C SER A 151 19.04 3.29 5.46
N ALA A 152 20.02 2.43 5.76
CA ALA A 152 19.99 1.57 6.94
C ALA A 152 19.79 2.38 8.23
N GLY A 153 19.10 1.79 9.24
CA GLY A 153 18.94 2.40 10.56
C GLY A 153 20.23 2.33 11.40
N PRO A 154 20.27 2.96 12.59
CA PRO A 154 19.28 3.87 13.13
C PRO A 154 19.35 5.25 12.47
N ALA A 155 18.32 6.08 12.64
CA ALA A 155 18.20 7.39 12.02
C ALA A 155 18.21 7.36 10.48
N SER A 156 17.34 6.50 9.91
CA SER A 156 17.17 6.36 8.45
C SER A 156 16.83 7.69 7.78
N ARG A 157 17.48 7.93 6.63
CA ARG A 157 17.30 9.13 5.81
C ARG A 157 17.23 8.76 4.33
N PRO A 158 16.64 9.58 3.47
CA PRO A 158 16.73 9.39 2.02
C PRO A 158 18.20 9.40 1.56
N VAL A 159 18.60 8.40 0.77
CA VAL A 159 19.94 8.26 0.20
C VAL A 159 19.93 8.23 -1.32
N GLY A 160 18.76 8.07 -1.93
CA GLY A 160 18.57 8.16 -3.38
C GLY A 160 17.13 8.41 -3.73
N GLU A 161 16.92 9.09 -4.86
CA GLU A 161 15.61 9.36 -5.43
C GLU A 161 15.67 9.11 -6.94
N PHE A 162 14.73 8.31 -7.44
CA PHE A 162 14.66 7.89 -8.83
C PHE A 162 13.31 8.21 -9.41
N VAL A 163 13.28 8.89 -10.56
CA VAL A 163 12.07 9.10 -11.36
C VAL A 163 11.81 7.83 -12.19
N ILE A 164 10.61 7.32 -12.12
CA ILE A 164 10.20 6.13 -12.85
C ILE A 164 9.44 6.52 -14.11
N ASP A 165 10.18 6.77 -15.17
CA ASP A 165 9.63 7.15 -16.48
C ASP A 165 9.26 5.90 -17.31
N LEU A 166 8.30 5.13 -16.78
CA LEU A 166 7.71 3.99 -17.47
C LEU A 166 6.32 4.37 -17.99
N PRO A 167 5.93 3.94 -19.21
CA PRO A 167 4.66 4.31 -19.81
C PRO A 167 3.46 3.86 -18.97
N ARG A 168 2.36 4.60 -19.07
CA ARG A 168 1.06 4.26 -18.48
C ARG A 168 -0.01 4.14 -19.57
N PRO A 169 -1.04 3.28 -19.47
CA PRO A 169 -1.29 2.38 -18.33
C PRO A 169 -0.25 1.27 -18.23
N ARG A 170 0.04 0.82 -17.00
CA ARG A 170 0.96 -0.29 -16.73
C ARG A 170 0.16 -1.54 -16.41
N ASP A 171 0.54 -2.67 -17.00
CA ASP A 171 0.27 -4.01 -16.48
C ASP A 171 1.51 -4.46 -15.72
N VAL A 172 1.33 -4.90 -14.48
CA VAL A 172 2.45 -5.19 -13.57
C VAL A 172 3.28 -6.38 -14.06
N ALA A 173 2.65 -7.39 -14.65
CA ALA A 173 3.36 -8.55 -15.18
C ALA A 173 4.16 -8.19 -16.44
N GLU A 174 3.55 -7.45 -17.36
CA GLU A 174 4.15 -7.04 -18.62
C GLU A 174 5.28 -6.03 -18.43
N ILE A 175 5.08 -5.02 -17.57
CA ILE A 175 6.07 -3.95 -17.40
C ILE A 175 7.39 -4.48 -16.83
N ARG A 176 7.35 -5.50 -15.97
CA ARG A 176 8.54 -6.16 -15.39
C ARG A 176 9.43 -6.83 -16.43
N MET A 177 8.88 -7.18 -17.59
CA MET A 177 9.62 -7.83 -18.69
C MET A 177 10.30 -6.82 -19.62
N THR A 178 10.07 -5.53 -19.44
CA THR A 178 10.63 -4.51 -20.33
C THR A 178 12.08 -4.19 -20.01
N PRO A 179 12.94 -3.89 -21.02
CA PRO A 179 14.33 -3.50 -20.80
C PRO A 179 14.45 -2.27 -19.89
N ALA A 180 13.58 -1.27 -20.05
CA ALA A 180 13.58 -0.06 -19.24
C ALA A 180 13.33 -0.35 -17.75
N PHE A 181 12.44 -1.30 -17.44
CA PHE A 181 12.23 -1.75 -16.06
C PHE A 181 13.48 -2.43 -15.49
N VAL A 182 14.10 -3.32 -16.26
CA VAL A 182 15.31 -4.05 -15.84
C VAL A 182 16.48 -3.10 -15.59
N ASP A 183 16.63 -2.06 -16.40
CA ASP A 183 17.68 -1.06 -16.21
C ASP A 183 17.45 -0.23 -14.96
N LEU A 184 16.23 0.26 -14.72
CA LEU A 184 15.85 0.95 -13.46
C LEU A 184 16.07 0.04 -12.24
N HIS A 185 15.64 -1.22 -12.33
CA HIS A 185 15.85 -2.17 -11.24
C HIS A 185 17.33 -2.35 -10.92
N ARG A 186 18.19 -2.49 -11.94
CA ARG A 186 19.64 -2.63 -11.76
C ARG A 186 20.25 -1.39 -11.11
N GLU A 187 19.87 -0.21 -11.56
CA GLU A 187 20.36 1.07 -11.04
C GLU A 187 20.00 1.23 -9.55
N ILE A 188 18.73 1.07 -9.19
CA ILE A 188 18.26 1.23 -7.81
C ILE A 188 18.84 0.14 -6.91
N TRP A 189 18.93 -1.10 -7.41
CA TRP A 189 19.50 -2.22 -6.68
C TRP A 189 20.97 -2.00 -6.28
N GLN A 190 21.76 -1.37 -7.13
CA GLN A 190 23.17 -1.06 -6.81
C GLN A 190 23.28 -0.18 -5.55
N LEU A 191 22.43 0.84 -5.43
CA LEU A 191 22.38 1.69 -4.25
C LEU A 191 21.86 0.92 -3.03
N LEU A 192 20.75 0.21 -3.19
CA LEU A 192 20.11 -0.55 -2.11
C LEU A 192 21.04 -1.63 -1.54
N LYS A 193 21.77 -2.34 -2.39
CA LYS A 193 22.76 -3.35 -1.98
C LYS A 193 23.80 -2.78 -1.03
N GLY A 194 24.29 -1.55 -1.28
CA GLY A 194 25.24 -0.86 -0.40
C GLY A 194 24.67 -0.60 0.99
N GLU A 195 23.41 -0.19 1.07
CA GLU A 195 22.74 0.07 2.35
C GLU A 195 22.44 -1.24 3.11
N VAL A 196 22.05 -2.29 2.41
CA VAL A 196 21.86 -3.63 3.01
C VAL A 196 23.17 -4.15 3.62
N GLN A 197 24.30 -4.01 2.91
CA GLN A 197 25.60 -4.42 3.44
C GLN A 197 26.00 -3.65 4.71
N LYS A 198 25.75 -2.33 4.74
CA LYS A 198 25.98 -1.51 5.95
C LYS A 198 25.12 -1.97 7.13
N ALA A 199 23.85 -2.31 6.89
CA ALA A 199 22.94 -2.82 7.92
C ALA A 199 23.45 -4.14 8.53
N TYR A 200 23.91 -5.06 7.68
CA TYR A 200 24.48 -6.34 8.14
C TYR A 200 25.76 -6.15 8.96
N ALA A 201 26.67 -5.27 8.52
CA ALA A 201 27.89 -4.97 9.23
C ALA A 201 27.61 -4.37 10.62
N ALA A 202 26.74 -3.38 10.71
CA ALA A 202 26.34 -2.77 11.98
C ALA A 202 25.62 -3.77 12.94
N GLY A 203 24.83 -4.69 12.40
CA GLY A 203 24.17 -5.73 13.19
C GLY A 203 25.13 -6.82 13.71
N ALA A 204 26.24 -7.05 13.04
CA ALA A 204 27.30 -7.95 13.50
C ALA A 204 28.11 -7.35 14.65
N GLU A 205 28.44 -6.05 14.57
CA GLU A 205 29.16 -5.33 15.63
C GLU A 205 28.36 -5.18 16.94
N ALA A 206 27.01 -5.10 16.83
CA ALA A 206 26.14 -4.99 18.00
C ALA A 206 25.95 -6.32 18.78
N ARG A 207 26.44 -7.43 18.25
CA ARG A 207 26.36 -8.78 18.88
C ARG A 207 27.67 -9.26 19.52
N THR A 208 28.73 -8.49 19.38
CA THR A 208 30.02 -8.69 20.04
C THR A 208 30.16 -7.74 21.23
#